data_1df90c09f52fe140eaf0ee4c505c3bfc
#
_entry.id   1df90c09f52fe140eaf0ee4c505c3bfc
#
_cell.length_a   1.000
_cell.length_b   1.000
_cell.length_c   1.000
_cell.angle_alpha   90.00
_cell.angle_beta   90.00
_cell.angle_gamma   90.00
#
_symmetry.space_group_name_H-M   'P 1'
#
loop_
_entity.id
_entity.type
_entity.pdbx_description
1 polymer ?
#
loop_
_entity_poly.entity_id
_entity_poly.type
_entity_poly.pdbx_seq_one_letter_code
_entity_poly.pdbx_strand_id
1 'polypeptide(L)'
;MGWNYLDAAGKTEQLDLLTNTYVEALRVLAPESGAYVNEADANEPNFQQAFWGSNYQRLLDIKRRHDPDDVFWCTPCVGNERWKEVGNDLCRV
;
A
#
# COMPACT_ATOMS: atom_id res chain seq x y z
N MET A 1 8.28 19.60 -8.50
CA MET A 1 6.95 19.14 -8.83
C MET A 1 5.92 19.87 -7.97
N GLY A 2 4.99 20.58 -8.59
CA GLY A 2 4.08 21.47 -7.86
C GLY A 2 2.82 20.79 -7.35
N TRP A 3 2.95 19.92 -6.37
CA TRP A 3 1.79 19.25 -5.75
C TRP A 3 0.78 20.23 -5.16
N ASN A 4 1.25 21.40 -4.71
CA ASN A 4 0.41 22.39 -4.03
C ASN A 4 -0.64 23.05 -4.93
N TYR A 5 -0.51 22.92 -6.23
CA TYR A 5 -1.40 23.55 -7.20
C TYR A 5 -2.33 22.56 -7.91
N LEU A 6 -2.23 21.27 -7.56
CA LEU A 6 -3.09 20.26 -8.15
C LEU A 6 -4.38 20.14 -7.36
N ASP A 7 -5.51 20.08 -8.08
CA ASP A 7 -6.79 19.69 -7.50
C ASP A 7 -6.80 18.18 -7.20
N ALA A 8 -7.88 17.68 -6.61
CA ALA A 8 -8.00 16.27 -6.26
C ALA A 8 -7.85 15.34 -7.48
N ALA A 9 -8.42 15.72 -8.62
CA ALA A 9 -8.34 14.93 -9.85
C ALA A 9 -6.93 14.90 -10.42
N GLY A 10 -6.26 16.05 -10.49
CA GLY A 10 -4.87 16.15 -10.95
C GLY A 10 -3.90 15.40 -10.03
N LYS A 11 -4.14 15.45 -8.73
CA LYS A 11 -3.34 14.72 -7.75
C LYS A 11 -3.50 13.20 -7.93
N THR A 12 -4.71 12.72 -8.15
CA THR A 12 -4.99 11.32 -8.43
C THR A 12 -4.28 10.85 -9.70
N GLU A 13 -4.31 11.66 -10.76
CA GLU A 13 -3.61 11.36 -12.01
C GLU A 13 -2.10 11.23 -11.81
N GLN A 14 -1.49 12.14 -11.05
CA GLN A 14 -0.06 12.08 -10.75
C GLN A 14 0.31 10.86 -9.92
N LEU A 15 -0.51 10.48 -8.95
CA LEU A 15 -0.31 9.27 -8.17
C LEU A 15 -0.42 8.01 -9.04
N ASP A 16 -1.36 7.97 -9.97
CA ASP A 16 -1.51 6.87 -10.91
C ASP A 16 -0.28 6.74 -11.82
N LEU A 17 0.22 7.85 -12.36
CA LEU A 17 1.44 7.85 -13.16
C LEU A 17 2.64 7.34 -12.36
N LEU A 18 2.80 7.78 -11.12
CA LEU A 18 3.88 7.33 -10.26
C LEU A 18 3.80 5.81 -10.05
N THR A 19 2.63 5.31 -9.66
CA THR A 19 2.44 3.91 -9.28
C THR A 19 2.52 2.97 -10.48
N ASN A 20 1.81 3.28 -11.56
CA ASN A 20 1.57 2.33 -12.66
C ASN A 20 2.48 2.54 -13.86
N THR A 21 3.25 3.62 -13.90
CA THR A 21 4.16 3.90 -15.01
C THR A 21 5.61 3.97 -14.53
N TYR A 22 5.93 4.89 -13.63
CA TYR A 22 7.32 5.13 -13.23
C TYR A 22 7.88 4.04 -12.33
N VAL A 23 7.15 3.68 -11.29
CA VAL A 23 7.55 2.63 -10.35
C VAL A 23 7.54 1.27 -11.05
N GLU A 24 6.55 1.01 -11.90
CA GLU A 24 6.47 -0.24 -12.65
C GLU A 24 7.65 -0.40 -13.62
N ALA A 25 8.10 0.68 -14.24
CA ALA A 25 9.30 0.63 -15.10
C ALA A 25 10.55 0.20 -14.30
N LEU A 26 10.67 0.66 -13.06
CA LEU A 26 11.76 0.25 -12.17
C LEU A 26 11.60 -1.21 -11.71
N ARG A 27 10.38 -1.64 -11.43
CA ARG A 27 10.09 -3.02 -11.01
C ARG A 27 10.48 -4.05 -12.06
N VAL A 28 10.24 -3.74 -13.33
CA VAL A 28 10.60 -4.63 -14.44
C VAL A 28 12.10 -4.90 -14.49
N LEU A 29 12.92 -3.93 -14.07
CA LEU A 29 14.38 -4.08 -14.02
C LEU A 29 14.85 -4.97 -12.87
N ALA A 30 14.10 -5.05 -11.78
CA ALA A 30 14.47 -5.82 -10.59
C ALA A 30 13.23 -6.43 -9.93
N PRO A 31 12.58 -7.41 -10.57
CA PRO A 31 11.26 -7.92 -10.13
C PRO A 31 11.27 -8.63 -8.78
N GLU A 32 12.43 -9.08 -8.33
CA GLU A 32 12.58 -9.77 -7.03
C GLU A 32 13.03 -8.84 -5.91
N SER A 33 13.20 -7.56 -6.20
CA SER A 33 13.55 -6.58 -5.17
C SER A 33 12.33 -6.23 -4.32
N GLY A 34 12.57 -5.59 -3.19
CA GLY A 34 11.54 -5.10 -2.29
C GLY A 34 11.68 -3.61 -2.03
N ALA A 35 10.87 -3.11 -1.10
CA ALA A 35 10.90 -1.71 -0.74
C ALA A 35 10.71 -1.54 0.78
N TYR A 36 11.27 -0.46 1.32
CA TYR A 36 11.07 -0.07 2.69
C TYR A 36 9.74 0.68 2.81
N VAL A 37 8.81 0.13 3.58
CA VAL A 37 7.41 0.58 3.62
C VAL A 37 7.26 2.06 3.96
N ASN A 38 8.10 2.60 4.84
CA ASN A 38 8.01 4.00 5.28
C ASN A 38 8.42 5.01 4.20
N GLU A 39 9.12 4.56 3.17
CA GLU A 39 9.61 5.41 2.10
C GLU A 39 9.07 5.04 0.72
N ALA A 40 8.18 4.06 0.68
CA ALA A 40 7.66 3.52 -0.56
C ALA A 40 6.31 4.16 -0.93
N ASP A 41 5.84 3.81 -2.14
CA ASP A 41 4.53 4.23 -2.62
C ASP A 41 3.42 3.55 -1.80
N ALA A 42 2.58 4.35 -1.16
CA ALA A 42 1.45 3.85 -0.38
C ALA A 42 0.40 3.12 -1.23
N ASN A 43 0.42 3.34 -2.55
CA ASN A 43 -0.49 2.71 -3.49
C ASN A 43 0.14 1.52 -4.21
N GLU A 44 1.23 0.96 -3.67
CA GLU A 44 1.89 -0.21 -4.24
C GLU A 44 0.88 -1.36 -4.43
N PRO A 45 0.60 -1.79 -5.67
CA PRO A 45 -0.44 -2.80 -5.93
C PRO A 45 -0.09 -4.19 -5.38
N ASN A 46 1.19 -4.50 -5.25
CA ASN A 46 1.66 -5.76 -4.69
C ASN A 46 2.41 -5.54 -3.38
N PHE A 47 1.79 -4.78 -2.48
CA PHE A 47 2.45 -4.31 -1.26
C PHE A 47 2.89 -5.46 -0.34
N GLN A 48 2.13 -6.56 -0.28
CA GLN A 48 2.47 -7.70 0.57
C GLN A 48 3.86 -8.25 0.22
N GLN A 49 4.09 -8.46 -1.08
CA GLN A 49 5.37 -8.97 -1.57
C GLN A 49 6.47 -7.91 -1.50
N ALA A 50 6.15 -6.68 -1.92
CA ALA A 50 7.13 -5.61 -2.01
C ALA A 50 7.71 -5.23 -0.65
N PHE A 51 6.89 -5.20 0.42
CA PHE A 51 7.30 -4.74 1.74
C PHE A 51 7.71 -5.86 2.67
N TRP A 52 7.12 -7.04 2.56
CA TRP A 52 7.33 -8.14 3.51
C TRP A 52 7.77 -9.47 2.87
N GLY A 53 7.66 -9.58 1.55
CA GLY A 53 8.11 -10.79 0.85
C GLY A 53 7.47 -12.07 1.40
N SER A 54 8.28 -13.10 1.56
CA SER A 54 7.82 -14.40 2.06
C SER A 54 7.38 -14.39 3.54
N ASN A 55 7.65 -13.32 4.25
CA ASN A 55 7.27 -13.20 5.66
C ASN A 55 5.81 -12.79 5.85
N TYR A 56 5.12 -12.36 4.80
CA TYR A 56 3.78 -11.78 4.93
C TYR A 56 2.79 -12.73 5.60
N GLN A 57 2.73 -13.99 5.21
CA GLN A 57 1.79 -14.95 5.77
C GLN A 57 2.00 -15.15 7.28
N ARG A 58 3.24 -15.27 7.71
CA ARG A 58 3.57 -15.39 9.13
C ARG A 58 3.20 -14.14 9.91
N LEU A 59 3.48 -12.96 9.34
CA LEU A 59 3.10 -11.69 9.94
C LEU A 59 1.59 -11.55 10.05
N LEU A 60 0.84 -12.00 9.05
CA LEU A 60 -0.62 -12.02 9.06
C LEU A 60 -1.15 -12.92 10.18
N ASP A 61 -0.58 -14.10 10.37
CA ASP A 61 -0.98 -15.01 11.44
C ASP A 61 -0.75 -14.37 12.82
N ILE A 62 0.36 -13.67 13.00
CA ILE A 62 0.66 -12.93 14.23
C ILE A 62 -0.35 -11.81 14.43
N LYS A 63 -0.65 -11.04 13.39
CA LYS A 63 -1.65 -9.96 13.41
C LYS A 63 -3.01 -10.50 13.85
N ARG A 64 -3.47 -11.60 13.26
CA ARG A 64 -4.77 -12.23 13.58
C ARG A 64 -4.84 -12.72 15.02
N ARG A 65 -3.71 -13.13 15.59
CA ARG A 65 -3.63 -13.61 16.97
C ARG A 65 -3.70 -12.48 17.98
N HIS A 66 -3.03 -11.35 17.71
CA HIS A 66 -2.89 -10.25 18.66
C HIS A 66 -3.94 -9.15 18.49
N ASP A 67 -4.48 -8.98 17.28
CA ASP A 67 -5.48 -7.97 16.98
C ASP A 67 -6.53 -8.52 16.00
N PRO A 68 -7.33 -9.51 16.42
CA PRO A 68 -8.28 -10.18 15.54
C PRO A 68 -9.40 -9.26 15.02
N ASP A 69 -9.68 -8.16 15.72
CA ASP A 69 -10.75 -7.24 15.36
C ASP A 69 -10.27 -6.00 14.59
N ASP A 70 -8.97 -5.96 14.23
CA ASP A 70 -8.35 -4.84 13.51
C ASP A 70 -8.55 -3.47 14.19
N VAL A 71 -8.42 -3.44 15.53
CA VAL A 71 -8.46 -2.19 16.29
C VAL A 71 -7.33 -1.27 15.83
N PHE A 72 -6.16 -1.83 15.55
CA PHE A 72 -5.02 -1.12 14.99
C PHE A 72 -4.94 -1.38 13.49
N TRP A 73 -5.63 -0.55 12.72
CA TRP A 73 -5.65 -0.67 11.27
C TRP A 73 -4.87 0.49 10.62
N CYS A 74 -4.16 0.19 9.55
CA CYS A 74 -3.49 1.18 8.70
C CYS A 74 -3.35 0.63 7.29
N THR A 75 -3.07 1.50 6.32
CA THR A 75 -2.82 1.10 4.95
C THR A 75 -1.55 1.80 4.41
N PRO A 76 -0.62 1.10 3.75
CA PRO A 76 -0.58 -0.36 3.58
C PRO A 76 0.05 -1.03 4.81
N CYS A 77 -0.66 -1.93 5.45
CA CYS A 77 -0.18 -2.65 6.62
C CYS A 77 -0.57 -4.12 6.55
N VAL A 78 0.12 -4.96 7.33
CA VAL A 78 -0.18 -6.38 7.36
C VAL A 78 -1.64 -6.58 7.82
N GLY A 79 -2.42 -7.25 6.98
CA GLY A 79 -3.82 -7.59 7.28
C GLY A 79 -4.82 -6.48 7.04
N ASN A 80 -4.46 -5.42 6.29
CA ASN A 80 -5.37 -4.30 6.02
C ASN A 80 -6.53 -4.65 5.07
N GLU A 81 -6.47 -5.79 4.40
CA GLU A 81 -7.35 -6.14 3.28
C GLU A 81 -8.82 -6.34 3.68
N ARG A 82 -9.11 -6.52 4.97
CA ARG A 82 -10.49 -6.68 5.44
C ARG A 82 -11.29 -5.38 5.50
N TRP A 83 -10.61 -4.25 5.32
CA TRP A 83 -11.22 -2.93 5.40
C TRP A 83 -10.75 -2.07 4.23
N LYS A 84 -11.56 -1.08 3.90
CA LYS A 84 -11.19 -0.07 2.90
C LYS A 84 -11.71 1.30 3.31
N GLU A 85 -11.03 2.32 2.88
CA GLU A 85 -11.47 3.69 3.04
C GLU A 85 -12.49 4.05 1.97
N VAL A 86 -13.63 4.60 2.38
CA VAL A 86 -14.68 5.11 1.49
C VAL A 86 -15.01 6.52 1.96
N GLY A 87 -14.50 7.53 1.25
CA GLY A 87 -14.58 8.91 1.71
C GLY A 87 -13.79 9.08 3.01
N ASN A 88 -14.47 9.46 4.08
CA ASN A 88 -13.87 9.61 5.41
C ASN A 88 -14.17 8.41 6.33
N ASP A 89 -14.79 7.37 5.82
CA ASP A 89 -15.20 6.22 6.60
C ASP A 89 -14.35 5.01 6.31
N LEU A 90 -14.18 4.15 7.31
CA LEU A 90 -13.54 2.85 7.17
C LEU A 90 -14.62 1.78 7.10
N CYS A 91 -14.72 1.09 5.97
CA CYS A 91 -15.77 0.12 5.70
C CYS A 91 -15.20 -1.29 5.58
N ARG A 92 -15.93 -2.26 6.12
CA ARG A 92 -15.55 -3.67 5.97
C ARG A 92 -15.76 -4.13 4.52
N VAL A 93 -14.78 -4.84 4.02
CA VAL A 93 -14.85 -5.42 2.67
C VAL A 93 -15.64 -6.73 2.68
#